data_1c4dda678e10489f986742808f5faf00
#
_entry.id   1c4dda678e10489f986742808f5faf00
#
_cell.length_a   1.000
_cell.length_b   1.000
_cell.length_c   1.000
_cell.angle_alpha   90.00
_cell.angle_beta   90.00
_cell.angle_gamma   90.00
#
_symmetry.space_group_name_H-M   'P 1'
#
loop_
_entity.id
_entity.type
_entity.pdbx_description
1 polymer ?
#
loop_
_entity_poly.entity_id
_entity_poly.type
_entity_poly.pdbx_seq_one_letter_code
_entity_poly.pdbx_strand_id
1 'polypeptide(L)'
;MKLLEVCVDSLASARAAKQGGADRLEFCSALAVGGLTPYADLLRQIKAELDLPVRCLMRPRAGDFLYTRDELELLCRQIETLRSAGADGFVIGALTSEGALDLPAMRTLLDACGGAPVTLHRLSLIHISEPTRRT
;
A
#
# COMPACT_ATOMS: atom_id res chain seq x y z
N MET A 1 6.08 15.83 16.45
CA MET A 1 4.84 15.94 15.69
C MET A 1 4.32 14.58 15.28
N LYS A 2 3.04 14.38 15.39
CA LYS A 2 2.43 13.09 15.06
C LYS A 2 1.68 13.17 13.75
N LEU A 3 1.82 12.14 12.94
CA LEU A 3 1.05 11.98 11.72
C LEU A 3 -0.09 11.01 11.96
N LEU A 4 -1.28 11.39 11.54
CA LEU A 4 -2.40 10.47 11.55
C LEU A 4 -2.57 9.92 10.14
N GLU A 5 -2.27 8.64 9.99
CA GLU A 5 -2.46 7.93 8.74
C GLU A 5 -3.64 6.99 8.89
N VAL A 6 -4.57 7.05 7.97
CA VAL A 6 -5.80 6.28 8.05
C VAL A 6 -5.92 5.38 6.84
N CYS A 7 -6.24 4.10 7.07
CA CYS A 7 -6.46 3.13 6.00
C CYS A 7 -7.87 3.31 5.46
N VAL A 8 -7.98 3.45 4.15
CA VAL A 8 -9.27 3.66 3.50
C VAL A 8 -9.36 2.79 2.25
N ASP A 9 -10.59 2.44 1.88
CA ASP A 9 -10.81 1.64 0.67
C ASP A 9 -11.95 2.17 -0.19
N SER A 10 -12.42 3.38 0.07
CA SER A 10 -13.49 3.98 -0.71
C SER A 10 -13.37 5.49 -0.68
N LEU A 11 -14.09 6.14 -1.59
CA LEU A 11 -14.13 7.60 -1.57
C LEU A 11 -14.81 8.09 -0.29
N ALA A 12 -15.86 7.39 0.15
CA ALA A 12 -16.56 7.79 1.37
C ALA A 12 -15.65 7.70 2.59
N SER A 13 -14.86 6.61 2.71
CA SER A 13 -13.96 6.48 3.85
C SER A 13 -12.82 7.49 3.76
N ALA A 14 -12.37 7.81 2.55
CA ALA A 14 -11.33 8.83 2.37
C ALA A 14 -11.83 10.20 2.81
N ARG A 15 -13.07 10.55 2.45
CA ARG A 15 -13.67 11.81 2.88
C ARG A 15 -13.81 11.87 4.39
N ALA A 16 -14.26 10.77 4.99
CA ALA A 16 -14.42 10.70 6.45
C ALA A 16 -13.07 10.86 7.15
N ALA A 17 -12.03 10.23 6.60
CA ALA A 17 -10.69 10.35 7.18
C ALA A 17 -10.21 11.80 7.14
N LYS A 18 -10.43 12.49 6.03
CA LYS A 18 -10.03 13.88 5.95
C LYS A 18 -10.78 14.73 6.97
N GLN A 19 -12.07 14.53 7.09
CA GLN A 19 -12.87 15.27 8.07
C GLN A 19 -12.40 15.01 9.49
N GLY A 20 -11.92 13.80 9.75
CA GLY A 20 -11.41 13.43 11.06
C GLY A 20 -9.99 13.90 11.34
N GLY A 21 -9.36 14.59 10.41
CA GLY A 21 -8.04 15.16 10.64
C GLY A 21 -6.88 14.31 10.16
N ALA A 22 -7.11 13.37 9.25
CA ALA A 22 -6.02 12.56 8.71
C ALA A 22 -5.00 13.46 8.02
N ASP A 23 -3.73 13.12 8.21
CA ASP A 23 -2.64 13.79 7.53
C ASP A 23 -2.22 13.06 6.25
N ARG A 24 -2.56 11.79 6.17
CA ARG A 24 -2.17 10.95 5.05
C ARG A 24 -3.11 9.74 4.99
N LEU A 25 -3.32 9.23 3.79
CA LEU A 25 -4.15 8.04 3.59
C LEU A 25 -3.28 6.87 3.17
N GLU A 26 -3.60 5.70 3.68
CA GLU A 26 -3.12 4.44 3.13
C GLU A 26 -4.30 3.83 2.39
N PHE A 27 -4.19 3.75 1.06
CA PHE A 27 -5.31 3.40 0.21
C PHE A 27 -5.17 1.98 -0.30
N CYS A 28 -6.24 1.22 -0.19
CA CYS A 28 -6.25 -0.17 -0.62
C CYS A 28 -7.63 -0.54 -1.15
N SER A 29 -7.78 -1.76 -1.59
CA SER A 29 -9.07 -2.37 -1.84
C SER A 29 -9.23 -3.53 -0.88
N ALA A 30 -10.44 -4.07 -0.78
CA ALA A 30 -10.71 -5.32 -0.06
C ALA A 30 -10.14 -5.32 1.37
N LEU A 31 -10.49 -4.33 2.17
CA LEU A 31 -10.04 -4.28 3.56
C LEU A 31 -10.41 -5.53 4.34
N ALA A 32 -11.49 -6.21 3.97
CA ALA A 32 -11.94 -7.40 4.68
C ALA A 32 -10.90 -8.53 4.69
N VAL A 33 -10.00 -8.55 3.70
CA VAL A 33 -8.93 -9.55 3.65
C VAL A 33 -7.57 -8.94 3.99
N GLY A 34 -7.57 -7.78 4.62
CA GLY A 34 -6.34 -7.11 5.02
C GLY A 34 -5.84 -6.09 4.03
N GLY A 35 -6.55 -5.90 2.93
CA GLY A 35 -6.19 -4.91 1.94
C GLY A 35 -5.43 -5.52 0.76
N LEU A 36 -5.82 -5.10 -0.42
CA LEU A 36 -5.17 -5.47 -1.68
C LEU A 36 -4.87 -4.20 -2.46
N THR A 37 -4.13 -4.36 -3.55
CA THR A 37 -3.81 -3.23 -4.45
C THR A 37 -5.10 -2.52 -4.86
N PRO A 38 -5.14 -1.19 -4.74
CA PRO A 38 -6.35 -0.44 -5.06
C PRO A 38 -6.46 -0.17 -6.56
N TYR A 39 -7.63 0.34 -6.95
CA TYR A 39 -7.90 0.69 -8.35
C TYR A 39 -7.41 2.10 -8.66
N ALA A 40 -6.77 2.24 -9.81
CA ALA A 40 -6.24 3.53 -10.22
C ALA A 40 -7.34 4.57 -10.46
N ASP A 41 -8.48 4.14 -10.98
CA ASP A 41 -9.56 5.09 -11.24
C ASP A 41 -10.10 5.69 -9.96
N LEU A 42 -10.23 4.88 -8.91
CA LEU A 42 -10.67 5.39 -7.62
C LEU A 42 -9.61 6.32 -7.01
N LEU A 43 -8.34 5.99 -7.19
CA LEU A 43 -7.28 6.87 -6.73
C LEU A 43 -7.38 8.24 -7.40
N ARG A 44 -7.65 8.26 -8.71
CA ARG A 44 -7.81 9.53 -9.41
C ARG A 44 -8.95 10.35 -8.84
N GLN A 45 -10.07 9.70 -8.49
CA GLN A 45 -11.17 10.40 -7.85
C GLN A 45 -10.77 11.01 -6.52
N ILE A 46 -10.06 10.24 -5.71
CA ILE A 46 -9.64 10.71 -4.39
C ILE A 46 -8.68 11.88 -4.54
N LYS A 47 -7.70 11.76 -5.42
CA LYS A 47 -6.71 12.81 -5.59
C LYS A 47 -7.32 14.08 -6.20
N ALA A 48 -8.36 13.93 -7.03
CA ALA A 48 -9.00 15.09 -7.59
C ALA A 48 -9.82 15.87 -6.56
N GLU A 49 -10.30 15.19 -5.55
CA GLU A 49 -11.18 15.81 -4.56
C GLU A 49 -10.48 16.19 -3.26
N LEU A 50 -9.54 15.37 -2.81
CA LEU A 50 -8.95 15.54 -1.49
C LEU A 50 -7.48 15.93 -1.60
N ASP A 51 -7.11 16.91 -0.83
CA ASP A 51 -5.73 17.40 -0.81
C ASP A 51 -4.96 16.70 0.31
N LEU A 52 -4.70 15.42 0.12
CA LEU A 52 -3.96 14.61 1.08
C LEU A 52 -2.98 13.72 0.35
N PRO A 53 -1.80 13.47 0.94
CA PRO A 53 -0.92 12.43 0.39
C PRO A 53 -1.59 11.06 0.50
N VAL A 54 -1.42 10.25 -0.53
CA VAL A 54 -2.00 8.91 -0.57
C VAL A 54 -0.90 7.90 -0.88
N ARG A 55 -0.73 6.93 0.00
CA ARG A 55 0.16 5.79 -0.23
C ARG A 55 -0.68 4.58 -0.56
N CYS A 56 -0.32 3.89 -1.63
CA CYS A 56 -1.09 2.76 -2.13
C CYS A 56 -0.50 1.45 -1.66
N LEU A 57 -1.35 0.58 -1.13
CA LEU A 57 -0.94 -0.74 -0.71
C LEU A 57 -0.74 -1.63 -1.92
N MET A 58 0.41 -2.29 -1.99
CA MET A 58 0.73 -3.16 -3.11
C MET A 58 0.69 -4.61 -2.63
N ARG A 59 -0.43 -5.26 -2.89
CA ARG A 59 -0.64 -6.67 -2.52
C ARG A 59 -1.56 -7.29 -3.56
N PRO A 60 -1.05 -8.24 -4.38
CA PRO A 60 -1.80 -8.67 -5.57
C PRO A 60 -2.96 -9.61 -5.25
N ARG A 61 -2.92 -10.28 -4.10
CA ARG A 61 -3.96 -11.23 -3.73
C ARG A 61 -3.93 -11.47 -2.23
N ALA A 62 -5.02 -12.00 -1.71
CA ALA A 62 -5.06 -12.42 -0.31
C ALA A 62 -4.12 -13.61 -0.10
N GLY A 63 -3.81 -13.90 1.14
CA GLY A 63 -2.94 -15.00 1.49
C GLY A 63 -1.56 -14.53 1.89
N ASP A 64 -0.55 -15.34 1.57
CA ASP A 64 0.80 -15.07 2.00
C ASP A 64 1.46 -13.96 1.18
N PHE A 65 2.70 -13.69 1.52
CA PHE A 65 3.50 -12.66 0.85
C PHE A 65 4.67 -13.29 0.07
N LEU A 66 4.51 -14.56 -0.29
CA LEU A 66 5.46 -15.26 -1.15
C LEU A 66 5.00 -15.05 -2.58
N TYR A 67 5.63 -14.14 -3.29
CA TYR A 67 5.16 -13.77 -4.61
C TYR A 67 5.96 -14.49 -5.68
N THR A 68 5.24 -14.98 -6.69
CA THR A 68 5.88 -15.55 -7.86
C THR A 68 6.46 -14.43 -8.72
N ARG A 69 7.27 -14.81 -9.69
CA ARG A 69 7.80 -13.85 -10.65
C ARG A 69 6.67 -13.09 -11.35
N ASP A 70 5.63 -13.82 -11.75
CA ASP A 70 4.49 -13.19 -12.43
C ASP A 70 3.80 -12.19 -11.51
N GLU A 71 3.67 -12.52 -10.24
CA GLU A 71 3.06 -11.61 -9.28
C GLU A 71 3.90 -10.37 -9.06
N LEU A 72 5.22 -10.51 -9.01
CA LEU A 72 6.10 -9.36 -8.90
C LEU A 72 5.99 -8.47 -10.13
N GLU A 73 5.91 -9.07 -11.30
CA GLU A 73 5.74 -8.29 -12.53
C GLU A 73 4.42 -7.55 -12.52
N LEU A 74 3.35 -8.22 -12.07
CA LEU A 74 2.05 -7.57 -11.95
C LEU A 74 2.12 -6.38 -11.00
N LEU A 75 2.76 -6.57 -9.85
CA LEU A 75 2.90 -5.47 -8.89
C LEU A 75 3.65 -4.29 -9.48
N CYS A 76 4.71 -4.55 -10.24
CA CYS A 76 5.46 -3.46 -10.87
C CYS A 76 4.59 -2.69 -11.84
N ARG A 77 3.74 -3.38 -12.61
CA ARG A 77 2.82 -2.71 -13.53
C ARG A 77 1.77 -1.91 -12.77
N GLN A 78 1.27 -2.46 -11.67
CA GLN A 78 0.31 -1.75 -10.84
C GLN A 78 0.92 -0.50 -10.23
N ILE A 79 2.17 -0.59 -9.78
CA ILE A 79 2.87 0.56 -9.23
C ILE A 79 2.96 1.67 -10.28
N GLU A 80 3.34 1.33 -11.51
CA GLU A 80 3.43 2.33 -12.56
C GLU A 80 2.09 2.98 -12.84
N THR A 81 1.04 2.17 -12.91
CA THR A 81 -0.31 2.69 -13.15
C THR A 81 -0.75 3.63 -12.03
N LEU A 82 -0.50 3.24 -10.78
CA LEU A 82 -0.90 4.07 -9.65
C LEU A 82 -0.07 5.34 -9.55
N ARG A 83 1.21 5.28 -9.90
CA ARG A 83 2.01 6.50 -9.96
C ARG A 83 1.41 7.49 -10.95
N SER A 84 1.03 7.00 -12.12
CA SER A 84 0.40 7.85 -13.12
C SER A 84 -0.93 8.41 -12.65
N ALA A 85 -1.60 7.69 -11.77
CA ALA A 85 -2.89 8.13 -11.23
C ALA A 85 -2.76 9.09 -10.05
N GLY A 86 -1.55 9.34 -9.58
CA GLY A 86 -1.32 10.33 -8.54
C GLY A 86 -0.90 9.78 -7.19
N ALA A 87 -0.51 8.51 -7.09
CA ALA A 87 -0.02 7.97 -5.83
C ALA A 87 1.20 8.75 -5.36
N ASP A 88 1.21 9.08 -4.08
CA ASP A 88 2.31 9.81 -3.47
C ASP A 88 3.35 8.87 -2.88
N GLY A 89 3.00 7.62 -2.69
CA GLY A 89 3.92 6.63 -2.16
C GLY A 89 3.29 5.25 -2.20
N PHE A 90 4.03 4.27 -1.71
CA PHE A 90 3.60 2.87 -1.79
C PHE A 90 3.91 2.13 -0.50
N VAL A 91 3.08 1.14 -0.19
CA VAL A 91 3.31 0.22 0.92
C VAL A 91 3.56 -1.14 0.30
N ILE A 92 4.76 -1.66 0.48
CA ILE A 92 5.18 -2.91 -0.16
C ILE A 92 5.73 -3.90 0.87
N GLY A 93 5.80 -5.16 0.46
CA GLY A 93 6.41 -6.20 1.29
C GLY A 93 6.37 -7.52 0.54
N ALA A 94 7.45 -8.28 0.67
CA ALA A 94 7.54 -9.61 0.10
C ALA A 94 8.41 -10.45 1.03
N LEU A 95 8.02 -11.69 1.25
CA LEU A 95 8.69 -12.58 2.18
C LEU A 95 9.24 -13.80 1.46
N THR A 96 10.27 -14.39 2.03
CA THR A 96 10.77 -15.69 1.59
C THR A 96 9.95 -16.78 2.26
N SER A 97 10.17 -18.03 1.83
CA SER A 97 9.48 -19.15 2.43
C SER A 97 9.81 -19.33 3.91
N GLU A 98 10.92 -18.76 4.38
CA GLU A 98 11.28 -18.79 5.78
C GLU A 98 10.72 -17.62 6.58
N GLY A 99 9.94 -16.76 5.95
CA GLY A 99 9.35 -15.64 6.65
C GLY A 99 10.23 -14.42 6.77
N ALA A 100 11.38 -14.41 6.12
CA ALA A 100 12.27 -13.26 6.09
C ALA A 100 11.93 -12.35 4.91
N LEU A 101 12.39 -11.12 4.94
CA LEU A 101 12.22 -10.22 3.80
C LEU A 101 12.92 -10.78 2.58
N ASP A 102 12.20 -10.80 1.47
CA ASP A 102 12.76 -11.22 0.18
C ASP A 102 13.45 -10.01 -0.45
N LEU A 103 14.76 -9.86 -0.20
CA LEU A 103 15.48 -8.66 -0.62
C LEU A 103 15.51 -8.47 -2.13
N PRO A 104 15.74 -9.51 -2.96
CA PRO A 104 15.68 -9.29 -4.40
C PRO A 104 14.30 -8.82 -4.87
N ALA A 105 13.22 -9.41 -4.33
CA ALA A 105 11.87 -8.99 -4.67
C ALA A 105 11.63 -7.56 -4.23
N MET A 106 12.06 -7.21 -3.02
CA MET A 106 11.89 -5.85 -2.52
C MET A 106 12.63 -4.85 -3.41
N ARG A 107 13.83 -5.20 -3.88
CA ARG A 107 14.58 -4.32 -4.76
C ARG A 107 13.84 -4.10 -6.08
N THR A 108 13.26 -5.16 -6.63
CA THR A 108 12.46 -5.04 -7.85
C THR A 108 11.30 -4.08 -7.65
N LEU A 109 10.59 -4.21 -6.52
CA LEU A 109 9.46 -3.34 -6.24
C LEU A 109 9.89 -1.90 -5.99
N LEU A 110 11.01 -1.70 -5.28
CA LEU A 110 11.52 -0.37 -5.04
C LEU A 110 11.91 0.34 -6.33
N ASP A 111 12.51 -0.41 -7.27
CA ASP A 111 12.87 0.17 -8.56
C ASP A 111 11.62 0.65 -9.30
N ALA A 112 10.54 -0.12 -9.23
CA ALA A 112 9.29 0.27 -9.87
C ALA A 112 8.70 1.53 -9.24
N CYS A 113 8.92 1.74 -7.94
CA CYS A 113 8.41 2.92 -7.25
C CYS A 113 9.11 4.22 -7.69
N GLY A 114 10.28 4.10 -8.28
CA GLY A 114 10.94 5.24 -8.93
C GLY A 114 11.23 6.41 -8.03
N GLY A 115 11.63 6.16 -6.79
CA GLY A 115 11.97 7.22 -5.86
C GLY A 115 10.82 7.74 -5.03
N ALA A 116 9.59 7.25 -5.25
CA ALA A 116 8.47 7.61 -4.40
C ALA A 116 8.69 7.06 -2.98
N PRO A 117 8.16 7.71 -1.96
CA PRO A 117 8.25 7.20 -0.58
C PRO A 117 7.67 5.80 -0.47
N VAL A 118 8.29 4.97 0.35
CA VAL A 118 7.90 3.58 0.51
C VAL A 118 7.80 3.23 1.98
N THR A 119 6.77 2.47 2.34
CA THR A 119 6.58 1.93 3.68
C THR A 119 6.52 0.42 3.56
N LEU A 120 7.09 -0.27 4.54
CA LEU A 120 6.97 -1.72 4.57
C LEU A 120 5.59 -2.14 5.04
N HIS A 121 5.07 -3.21 4.45
CA HIS A 121 3.86 -3.86 4.90
C HIS A 121 3.96 -4.20 6.37
N ARG A 122 2.94 -3.90 7.13
CA ARG A 122 2.95 -4.28 8.54
C ARG A 122 2.98 -5.78 8.70
N LEU A 123 2.32 -6.50 7.81
CA LEU A 123 2.28 -7.95 7.90
C LEU A 123 3.64 -8.59 7.67
N SER A 124 4.59 -7.88 7.10
CA SER A 124 5.96 -8.37 7.00
C SER A 124 6.60 -8.57 8.34
N LEU A 125 6.04 -7.99 9.40
CA LEU A 125 6.60 -8.04 10.73
C LEU A 125 5.83 -8.95 11.67
N ILE A 126 4.97 -9.78 11.14
CA ILE A 126 4.15 -10.67 11.97
C ILE A 126 4.99 -11.53 12.90
N HIS A 127 6.10 -12.02 12.40
CA HIS A 127 6.94 -12.94 13.17
C HIS A 127 7.61 -12.29 14.36
N ILE A 128 7.56 -10.99 14.45
CA ILE A 128 8.14 -10.26 15.55
C ILE A 128 7.14 -10.11 16.69
N SER A 129 5.93 -10.59 16.48
CA SER A 129 4.89 -10.53 17.51
C SER A 129 4.60 -9.11 17.91
N GLU A 130 4.46 -8.25 16.96
CA GLU A 130 4.23 -6.86 17.24
C GLU A 130 2.84 -6.62 17.76
N PRO A 131 2.70 -6.18 18.99
CA PRO A 131 1.38 -5.99 19.56
C PRO A 131 0.70 -4.72 19.13
N THR A 132 1.44 -3.75 18.70
CA THR A 132 0.87 -2.45 18.35
C THR A 132 0.43 -2.45 16.91
N ARG A 133 -0.80 -1.99 16.71
CA ARG A 133 -1.37 -1.95 15.38
C ARG A 133 -1.81 -0.55 15.06
N ARG A 134 -1.45 -0.11 13.89
CA ARG A 134 -1.97 1.11 13.31
C ARG A 134 -3.36 0.82 12.76
N THR A 135 -4.18 1.77 12.70
CA THR A 135 -5.49 1.58 12.10
C THR A 135 -5.71 2.54 10.96
#